data_53b051f45f4f48b5f31241a84d0953f6
#
_entry.id   53b051f45f4f48b5f31241a84d0953f6
#
_cell.length_a   1.000
_cell.length_b   1.000
_cell.length_c   1.000
_cell.angle_alpha   90.00
_cell.angle_beta   90.00
_cell.angle_gamma   90.00
#
_symmetry.space_group_name_H-M   'P 1'
#
loop_
_entity.id
_entity.type
_entity.pdbx_description
1 polymer ?
#
loop_
_entity_poly.entity_id
_entity_poly.type
_entity_poly.pdbx_seq_one_letter_code
_entity_poly.pdbx_strand_id
1 'polypeptide(L)'
;MRSGGAFSDEEIQLLRGLPAVSNVTRDRITYSDTFRQVCTIRYLAGESPTKIFREAGLPPELVGYKRIERSVARWKDAAIKSVSGSDTMTDGEIIAQLAARYKRALATRRSLEDIANTATEPKAAATAASKD
;
A
#
# COMPACT_ATOMS: atom_id res chain seq x y z
N MET A 1 2.20 25.59 2.11
CA MET A 1 1.58 24.62 2.55
C MET A 1 0.64 24.07 1.62
N ARG A 2 0.62 22.87 1.53
CA ARG A 2 0.02 22.32 0.43
C ARG A 2 -1.10 21.39 0.71
N SER A 3 -1.56 21.28 1.80
CA SER A 3 -2.51 20.33 2.20
C SER A 3 -3.70 20.24 1.25
N GLY A 4 -3.75 19.26 0.44
CA GLY A 4 -4.86 19.07 -0.48
C GLY A 4 -4.79 19.87 -1.76
N GLY A 5 -3.72 20.63 -1.99
CA GLY A 5 -3.60 21.38 -3.22
C GLY A 5 -3.01 20.56 -4.33
N ALA A 6 -2.88 21.16 -5.50
CA ALA A 6 -2.31 20.47 -6.65
C ALA A 6 -0.82 20.27 -6.47
N PHE A 7 -0.32 19.19 -7.03
CA PHE A 7 1.10 18.88 -6.94
C PHE A 7 1.86 19.55 -8.09
N SER A 8 3.07 19.98 -7.79
CA SER A 8 3.93 20.53 -8.83
C SER A 8 4.52 19.41 -9.65
N ASP A 9 5.13 19.75 -10.77
CA ASP A 9 5.77 18.74 -11.63
C ASP A 9 6.87 18.00 -10.87
N GLU A 10 7.64 18.71 -10.05
CA GLU A 10 8.69 18.08 -9.26
C GLU A 10 8.12 17.13 -8.22
N GLU A 11 7.02 17.53 -7.60
CA GLU A 11 6.38 16.68 -6.61
C GLU A 11 5.82 15.42 -7.25
N ILE A 12 5.25 15.56 -8.45
CA ILE A 12 4.75 14.41 -9.19
C ILE A 12 5.88 13.43 -9.50
N GLN A 13 7.02 13.95 -9.93
CA GLN A 13 8.17 13.10 -10.23
C GLN A 13 8.65 12.36 -8.98
N LEU A 14 8.72 13.07 -7.86
CA LEU A 14 9.14 12.48 -6.62
C LEU A 14 8.18 11.37 -6.18
N LEU A 15 6.89 11.66 -6.21
CA LEU A 15 5.89 10.70 -5.77
C LEU A 15 5.84 9.49 -6.68
N ARG A 16 5.99 9.71 -7.97
CA ARG A 16 5.90 8.61 -8.94
C ARG A 16 6.98 7.55 -8.73
N GLY A 17 8.09 7.93 -8.15
CA GLY A 17 9.17 6.98 -7.91
C GLY A 17 9.01 6.13 -6.67
N LEU A 18 7.97 6.36 -5.87
CA LEU A 18 7.81 5.63 -4.62
C LEU A 18 7.09 4.31 -4.83
N PRO A 19 7.55 3.23 -4.17
CA PRO A 19 6.88 1.92 -4.31
C PRO A 19 5.42 1.94 -3.89
N ALA A 20 5.06 2.79 -2.94
CA ALA A 20 3.69 2.85 -2.46
C ALA A 20 2.74 3.54 -3.44
N VAL A 21 3.27 4.17 -4.47
CA VAL A 21 2.47 4.94 -5.43
C VAL A 21 2.42 4.22 -6.76
N SER A 22 1.21 3.94 -7.25
CA SER A 22 1.07 3.32 -8.56
C SER A 22 0.89 4.37 -9.64
N ASN A 23 0.31 5.53 -9.30
CA ASN A 23 0.15 6.62 -10.25
C ASN A 23 -0.06 7.93 -9.50
N VAL A 24 0.26 9.04 -10.14
CA VAL A 24 0.03 10.34 -9.54
C VAL A 24 -0.23 11.36 -10.64
N THR A 25 -1.22 12.22 -10.40
CA THR A 25 -1.52 13.34 -11.28
C THR A 25 -1.45 14.59 -10.41
N ARG A 26 -1.72 15.74 -10.99
CA ARG A 26 -1.66 16.98 -10.22
C ARG A 26 -2.59 16.99 -9.03
N ASP A 27 -3.72 16.30 -9.14
CA ASP A 27 -4.74 16.37 -8.10
C ASP A 27 -4.88 15.11 -7.26
N ARG A 28 -4.27 14.03 -7.68
CA ARG A 28 -4.58 12.75 -7.06
C ARG A 28 -3.39 11.80 -7.03
N ILE A 29 -3.29 11.04 -5.95
CA ILE A 29 -2.33 9.96 -5.84
C ILE A 29 -3.11 8.67 -5.83
N THR A 30 -2.70 7.71 -6.66
CA THR A 30 -3.26 6.35 -6.64
C THR A 30 -2.20 5.47 -5.99
N TYR A 31 -2.56 4.81 -4.92
CA TYR A 31 -1.60 4.02 -4.15
C TYR A 31 -1.60 2.57 -4.62
N SER A 32 -0.49 1.89 -4.40
CA SER A 32 -0.41 0.49 -4.77
C SER A 32 -1.35 -0.34 -3.90
N ASP A 33 -1.81 -1.49 -4.42
CA ASP A 33 -2.70 -2.36 -3.66
C ASP A 33 -2.03 -2.83 -2.38
N THR A 34 -0.75 -3.16 -2.45
CA THR A 34 -0.01 -3.62 -1.27
C THR A 34 0.00 -2.55 -0.19
N PHE A 35 0.29 -1.32 -0.56
CA PHE A 35 0.34 -0.25 0.43
C PHE A 35 -1.04 -0.05 1.06
N ARG A 36 -2.10 -0.04 0.25
CA ARG A 36 -3.44 0.16 0.77
C ARG A 36 -3.82 -0.95 1.77
N GLN A 37 -3.48 -2.18 1.45
CA GLN A 37 -3.80 -3.31 2.33
C GLN A 37 -3.03 -3.23 3.64
N VAL A 38 -1.74 -3.00 3.57
CA VAL A 38 -0.91 -2.90 4.76
C VAL A 38 -1.34 -1.72 5.63
N CYS A 39 -1.59 -0.58 5.00
CA CYS A 39 -1.99 0.61 5.73
C CYS A 39 -3.31 0.39 6.45
N THR A 40 -4.27 -0.24 5.78
CA THR A 40 -5.58 -0.48 6.37
C THR A 40 -5.48 -1.40 7.57
N ILE A 41 -4.71 -2.48 7.44
CA ILE A 41 -4.54 -3.43 8.54
C ILE A 41 -3.88 -2.75 9.74
N ARG A 42 -2.83 -1.98 9.49
CA ARG A 42 -2.13 -1.30 10.57
C ARG A 42 -3.00 -0.22 11.23
N TYR A 43 -3.79 0.47 10.42
CA TYR A 43 -4.69 1.49 10.95
C TYR A 43 -5.76 0.86 11.85
N LEU A 44 -6.33 -0.28 11.43
CA LEU A 44 -7.30 -0.99 12.25
C LEU A 44 -6.68 -1.48 13.53
N ALA A 45 -5.39 -1.78 13.51
CA ALA A 45 -4.67 -2.22 14.71
C ALA A 45 -4.30 -1.06 15.63
N GLY A 46 -4.65 0.18 15.27
CA GLY A 46 -4.44 1.34 16.14
C GLY A 46 -3.26 2.22 15.79
N GLU A 47 -2.57 1.95 14.68
CA GLU A 47 -1.43 2.79 14.34
C GLU A 47 -1.86 4.07 13.64
N SER A 48 -1.05 5.09 13.79
CA SER A 48 -1.35 6.40 13.21
C SER A 48 -1.18 6.38 11.70
N PRO A 49 -2.15 6.88 10.94
CA PRO A 49 -2.03 6.94 9.47
C PRO A 49 -0.84 7.76 9.01
N THR A 50 -0.55 8.87 9.68
CA THR A 50 0.57 9.71 9.26
C THR A 50 1.90 8.98 9.46
N LYS A 51 2.01 8.18 10.52
CA LYS A 51 3.21 7.41 10.75
C LYS A 51 3.39 6.37 9.65
N ILE A 52 2.30 5.68 9.28
CA ILE A 52 2.36 4.64 8.24
C ILE A 52 2.78 5.26 6.91
N PHE A 53 2.21 6.41 6.56
CA PHE A 53 2.57 7.09 5.33
C PHE A 53 4.02 7.54 5.35
N ARG A 54 4.47 8.08 6.47
CA ARG A 54 5.85 8.55 6.57
C ARG A 54 6.84 7.40 6.39
N GLU A 55 6.53 6.24 6.97
CA GLU A 55 7.39 5.07 6.80
C GLU A 55 7.45 4.58 5.37
N ALA A 56 6.41 4.85 4.59
CA ALA A 56 6.36 4.42 3.20
C ALA A 56 7.02 5.44 2.26
N GLY A 57 7.64 6.47 2.82
CA GLY A 57 8.27 7.49 2.01
C GLY A 57 7.32 8.58 1.56
N LEU A 58 6.13 8.66 2.16
CA LEU A 58 5.10 9.62 1.77
C LEU A 58 4.96 10.66 2.88
N PRO A 59 5.73 11.76 2.84
CA PRO A 59 5.67 12.74 3.92
C PRO A 59 4.27 13.34 4.02
N PRO A 60 3.66 13.33 5.20
CA PRO A 60 2.33 13.94 5.35
C PRO A 60 2.31 15.40 4.96
N GLU A 61 3.43 16.09 5.11
CA GLU A 61 3.53 17.50 4.72
C GLU A 61 3.35 17.68 3.23
N LEU A 62 3.77 16.71 2.44
CA LEU A 62 3.63 16.77 1.00
C LEU A 62 2.27 16.23 0.55
N VAL A 63 1.87 15.10 1.08
CA VAL A 63 0.63 14.45 0.67
C VAL A 63 -0.60 15.23 1.15
N GLY A 64 -0.54 15.77 2.35
CA GLY A 64 -1.65 16.49 2.96
C GLY A 64 -2.33 15.66 4.02
N TYR A 65 -2.41 16.18 5.24
CA TYR A 65 -2.98 15.42 6.36
C TYR A 65 -4.43 15.02 6.12
N LYS A 66 -5.22 15.93 5.58
CA LYS A 66 -6.62 15.61 5.34
C LYS A 66 -6.78 14.59 4.22
N ARG A 67 -5.93 14.66 3.23
CA ARG A 67 -5.95 13.69 2.13
C ARG A 67 -5.66 12.29 2.67
N ILE A 68 -4.68 12.19 3.58
CA ILE A 68 -4.33 10.93 4.21
C ILE A 68 -5.52 10.40 5.01
N GLU A 69 -6.12 11.23 5.85
CA GLU A 69 -7.23 10.81 6.69
C GLU A 69 -8.41 10.30 5.87
N ARG A 70 -8.74 11.01 4.80
CA ARG A 70 -9.85 10.61 3.95
C ARG A 70 -9.57 9.29 3.24
N SER A 71 -8.35 9.11 2.75
CA SER A 71 -7.98 7.88 2.06
C SER A 71 -8.06 6.69 3.00
N VAL A 72 -7.47 6.81 4.18
CA VAL A 72 -7.44 5.70 5.12
C VAL A 72 -8.83 5.35 5.62
N ALA A 73 -9.67 6.35 5.86
CA ALA A 73 -11.05 6.10 6.29
C ALA A 73 -11.83 5.36 5.21
N ARG A 74 -11.63 5.74 3.95
CA ARG A 74 -12.30 5.09 2.83
C ARG A 74 -11.85 3.65 2.68
N TRP A 75 -10.56 3.41 2.81
CA TRP A 75 -10.01 2.06 2.70
C TRP A 75 -10.48 1.17 3.83
N LYS A 76 -10.55 1.73 5.04
CA LYS A 76 -11.02 1.00 6.19
C LYS A 76 -12.47 0.56 5.99
N ASP A 77 -13.34 1.49 5.58
CA ASP A 77 -14.73 1.17 5.36
C ASP A 77 -14.90 0.09 4.30
N ALA A 78 -14.19 0.22 3.19
CA ALA A 78 -14.26 -0.75 2.11
C ALA A 78 -13.76 -2.12 2.57
N ALA A 79 -12.68 -2.13 3.34
CA ALA A 79 -12.11 -3.39 3.82
C ALA A 79 -13.06 -4.10 4.77
N ILE A 80 -13.68 -3.36 5.70
CA ILE A 80 -14.60 -3.95 6.65
C ILE A 80 -15.81 -4.52 5.91
N LYS A 81 -16.35 -3.78 4.96
CA LYS A 81 -17.51 -4.25 4.20
C LYS A 81 -17.18 -5.47 3.36
N SER A 82 -15.92 -5.67 3.02
CA SER A 82 -15.51 -6.82 2.22
C SER A 82 -15.43 -8.11 3.04
N VAL A 83 -15.47 -8.01 4.36
CA VAL A 83 -15.37 -9.18 5.22
C VAL A 83 -16.79 -9.65 5.54
N SER A 84 -17.07 -10.90 5.17
CA SER A 84 -18.40 -11.46 5.36
C SER A 84 -18.71 -11.56 6.85
N GLY A 85 -19.86 -11.05 7.25
CA GLY A 85 -20.26 -11.12 8.66
C GLY A 85 -19.57 -10.10 9.55
N SER A 86 -18.98 -9.07 8.97
CA SER A 86 -18.21 -8.11 9.75
C SER A 86 -19.04 -7.38 10.80
N ASP A 87 -20.33 -7.25 10.58
CA ASP A 87 -21.19 -6.55 11.54
C ASP A 87 -21.34 -7.31 12.86
N THR A 88 -21.00 -8.59 12.88
CA THR A 88 -21.05 -9.39 14.10
C THR A 88 -19.67 -9.76 14.61
N MET A 89 -18.62 -9.22 13.99
CA MET A 89 -17.24 -9.55 14.34
C MET A 89 -16.60 -8.45 15.16
N THR A 90 -15.64 -8.82 16.00
CA THR A 90 -14.85 -7.82 16.72
C THR A 90 -13.82 -7.25 15.76
N ASP A 91 -13.24 -6.11 16.14
CA ASP A 91 -12.19 -5.50 15.34
C ASP A 91 -11.02 -6.46 15.16
N GLY A 92 -10.65 -7.20 16.21
CA GLY A 92 -9.56 -8.16 16.12
C GLY A 92 -9.84 -9.26 15.11
N GLU A 93 -11.10 -9.71 15.04
CA GLU A 93 -11.47 -10.74 14.09
C GLU A 93 -11.40 -10.21 12.66
N ILE A 94 -11.84 -8.97 12.46
CA ILE A 94 -11.77 -8.35 11.13
C ILE A 94 -10.32 -8.19 10.71
N ILE A 95 -9.47 -7.71 11.62
CA ILE A 95 -8.05 -7.55 11.34
C ILE A 95 -7.43 -8.90 10.95
N ALA A 96 -7.76 -9.96 11.68
CA ALA A 96 -7.22 -11.28 11.40
C ALA A 96 -7.63 -11.78 10.02
N GLN A 97 -8.88 -11.54 9.62
CA GLN A 97 -9.35 -11.92 8.30
C GLN A 97 -8.62 -11.16 7.20
N LEU A 98 -8.46 -9.85 7.39
CA LEU A 98 -7.77 -9.02 6.41
C LEU A 98 -6.29 -9.40 6.31
N ALA A 99 -5.65 -9.67 7.45
CA ALA A 99 -4.25 -10.05 7.46
C ALA A 99 -4.04 -11.39 6.75
N ALA A 100 -4.94 -12.35 6.97
CA ALA A 100 -4.86 -13.63 6.30
C ALA A 100 -5.01 -13.48 4.79
N ARG A 101 -5.94 -12.61 4.38
CA ARG A 101 -6.15 -12.33 2.96
C ARG A 101 -4.91 -11.71 2.34
N TYR A 102 -4.30 -10.77 3.06
CA TYR A 102 -3.09 -10.12 2.56
C TYR A 102 -1.94 -11.12 2.42
N LYS A 103 -1.79 -12.02 3.40
CA LYS A 103 -0.73 -13.04 3.35
C LYS A 103 -0.92 -13.95 2.14
N ARG A 104 -2.16 -14.34 1.85
CA ARG A 104 -2.45 -15.18 0.69
C ARG A 104 -2.12 -14.45 -0.61
N ALA A 105 -2.51 -13.18 -0.70
CA ALA A 105 -2.24 -12.39 -1.89
C ALA A 105 -0.75 -12.20 -2.09
N LEU A 106 -0.01 -11.99 -1.01
CA LEU A 106 1.42 -11.82 -1.08
C LEU A 106 2.11 -13.12 -1.51
N ALA A 107 1.67 -14.24 -0.99
CA ALA A 107 2.22 -15.54 -1.37
C ALA A 107 1.98 -15.82 -2.85
N THR A 108 0.79 -15.52 -3.35
CA THR A 108 0.46 -15.73 -4.75
C THR A 108 1.34 -14.85 -5.64
N ARG A 109 1.50 -13.59 -5.25
CA ARG A 109 2.33 -12.67 -6.04
C ARG A 109 3.78 -13.17 -6.07
N ARG A 110 4.28 -13.61 -4.93
CA ARG A 110 5.65 -14.10 -4.85
C ARG A 110 5.84 -15.32 -5.73
N SER A 111 4.85 -16.24 -5.75
CA SER A 111 4.94 -17.43 -6.59
C SER A 111 4.97 -17.05 -8.07
N LEU A 112 4.17 -16.07 -8.46
CA LEU A 112 4.16 -15.63 -9.86
C LEU A 112 5.47 -14.98 -10.24
N GLU A 113 6.05 -14.21 -9.32
CA GLU A 113 7.35 -13.60 -9.57
C GLU A 113 8.44 -14.65 -9.70
N ASP A 114 8.40 -15.69 -8.89
CA ASP A 114 9.37 -16.76 -8.97
C ASP A 114 9.28 -17.47 -10.31
N ILE A 115 8.07 -17.72 -10.79
CA ILE A 115 7.89 -18.36 -12.08
C ILE A 115 8.42 -17.48 -13.20
N ALA A 116 8.10 -16.20 -13.15
CA ALA A 116 8.55 -15.26 -14.16
C ALA A 116 10.07 -15.16 -14.17
N ASN A 117 10.67 -15.09 -12.99
CA ASN A 117 12.11 -15.00 -12.90
C ASN A 117 12.77 -16.25 -13.42
N THR A 118 12.22 -17.41 -13.12
CA THR A 118 12.77 -18.67 -13.62
C THR A 118 12.71 -18.70 -15.14
N ALA A 119 11.59 -18.24 -15.69
CA ALA A 119 11.43 -18.26 -17.13
C ALA A 119 12.40 -17.33 -17.87
N THR A 120 12.71 -16.18 -17.27
CA THR A 120 13.56 -15.23 -17.96
C THR A 120 14.97 -15.35 -17.51
N GLU A 121 15.22 -16.16 -16.51
CA GLU A 121 16.40 -16.11 -15.84
C GLU A 121 17.56 -16.68 -16.41
N PRO A 122 17.53 -17.46 -17.30
CA PRO A 122 18.74 -18.08 -17.74
C PRO A 122 19.85 -17.13 -17.75
N LYS A 123 19.58 -15.89 -17.90
CA LYS A 123 20.61 -15.02 -17.93
C LYS A 123 20.83 -14.41 -16.66
N ALA A 124 19.87 -14.07 -16.03
CA ALA A 124 20.11 -13.33 -14.87
C ALA A 124 20.62 -14.15 -13.81
N ALA A 125 20.31 -15.29 -13.83
CA ALA A 125 20.67 -16.07 -12.75
C ALA A 125 21.95 -15.82 -12.37
N ALA A 126 22.50 -15.57 -13.20
CA ALA A 126 23.78 -15.39 -12.86
C ALA A 126 23.87 -14.47 -11.81
N THR A 127 23.34 -13.73 -11.70
CA THR A 127 23.65 -12.86 -10.84
C THR A 127 23.23 -13.02 -9.64
N ALA A 128 22.99 -13.24 -9.59
CA ALA A 128 22.78 -13.37 -8.79
C ALA A 128 22.92 -13.86 -7.91
N ALA A 129 23.12 -14.02 -8.20
CA ALA A 129 23.39 -14.56 -7.82
C ALA A 129 23.85 -14.53 -7.21
N SER A 130 24.04 -14.22 -7.26
CA SER A 130 24.52 -14.33 -7.04
C SER A 130 24.54 -14.23 -6.19
N LYS A 131 24.48 -14.04 -5.92
CA LYS A 131 24.59 -14.09 -5.37
C LYS A 131 24.84 -14.58 -4.76
N ASP A 132 24.91 -14.61 -4.78
CA ASP A 132 25.34 -15.23 -4.54
C ASP A 132 25.91 -15.32 -4.47
#